data_f53c055c3d907c526bf94f91ba6fad37
#
_entry.id   f53c055c3d907c526bf94f91ba6fad37
#
_cell.length_a   1.000
_cell.length_b   1.000
_cell.length_c   1.000
_cell.angle_alpha   90.00
_cell.angle_beta   90.00
_cell.angle_gamma   90.00
#
_symmetry.space_group_name_H-M   'P 1'
#
loop_
_entity.id
_entity.type
_entity.pdbx_description
1 polymer ?
#
loop_
_entity_poly.entity_id
_entity_poly.type
_entity_poly.pdbx_seq_one_letter_code
_entity_poly.pdbx_strand_id
1 'polypeptide(L)'
;VLTYLKEVEEEKEFWQEENAKGKSSNLISILFDLASISKEEIKQLIARAFTKKENREFWRLNSFYKNVIESCLSGIGNQRLIKELPDLIIETAWKSWKYIPTKESDYPNEIRFISRQSLSDEECWGIRDRHFFFPSGIYKTPFYNLLWIHPIVGLKFIIDFINYSVEFYVNATCEYKHKISQIEIEQNDGTKTKLYAAWELWAAYRGLSVTNDVLESLLMSLEKFLLETAKRKTDVSRENLKFIFVYVLKNSNN
;
A
#
# COMPACT_ATOMS: atom_id res chain seq x y z
N VAL A 1 14.00 21.79 -12.48
CA VAL A 1 13.14 20.59 -12.49
C VAL A 1 11.71 20.97 -12.14
N LEU A 2 11.45 21.64 -11.02
CA LEU A 2 10.09 21.99 -10.57
C LEU A 2 9.38 22.96 -11.52
N THR A 3 10.09 23.96 -12.03
CA THR A 3 9.56 24.92 -13.02
C THR A 3 9.17 24.18 -14.30
N TYR A 4 10.08 23.33 -14.78
CA TYR A 4 9.85 22.51 -15.97
C TYR A 4 8.68 21.51 -15.78
N LEU A 5 8.56 20.90 -14.60
CA LEU A 5 7.43 20.01 -14.31
C LEU A 5 6.09 20.75 -14.30
N LYS A 6 6.05 22.01 -13.83
CA LYS A 6 4.85 22.85 -13.89
C LYS A 6 4.45 23.20 -15.33
N GLU A 7 5.43 23.55 -16.15
CA GLU A 7 5.20 23.86 -17.56
C GLU A 7 4.68 22.62 -18.30
N VAL A 8 5.33 21.48 -18.12
CA VAL A 8 4.98 20.21 -18.78
C VAL A 8 3.68 19.63 -18.22
N GLU A 9 3.32 19.91 -16.96
CA GLU A 9 2.06 19.49 -16.36
C GLU A 9 0.83 20.04 -17.10
N GLU A 10 0.96 21.20 -17.73
CA GLU A 10 -0.11 21.87 -18.49
C GLU A 10 -0.17 21.43 -19.96
N GLU A 11 0.89 20.85 -20.50
CA GLU A 11 0.96 20.39 -21.90
C GLU A 11 0.33 19.00 -22.08
N LYS A 12 -0.94 18.97 -22.46
CA LYS A 12 -1.68 17.72 -22.72
C LYS A 12 -1.03 16.83 -23.79
N GLU A 13 -0.44 17.40 -24.81
CA GLU A 13 0.17 16.68 -25.93
C GLU A 13 1.45 15.93 -25.51
N PHE A 14 2.25 16.51 -24.62
CA PHE A 14 3.50 15.91 -24.15
C PHE A 14 3.28 14.53 -23.47
N TRP A 15 2.18 14.36 -22.74
CA TRP A 15 1.89 13.13 -21.99
C TRP A 15 1.22 12.03 -22.83
N GLN A 16 0.82 12.33 -24.04
CA GLN A 16 0.21 11.38 -24.98
C GLN A 16 1.25 10.63 -25.82
N GLU A 17 2.49 11.11 -25.89
CA GLU A 17 3.56 10.43 -26.62
C GLU A 17 4.06 9.17 -25.90
N GLU A 18 4.32 8.10 -26.64
CA GLU A 18 4.89 6.85 -26.12
C GLU A 18 6.22 7.06 -25.35
N ASN A 19 7.02 8.03 -25.79
CA ASN A 19 8.27 8.43 -25.14
C ASN A 19 8.10 9.22 -23.82
N ALA A 20 6.92 9.78 -23.56
CA ALA A 20 6.65 10.59 -22.38
C ALA A 20 6.73 9.76 -21.07
N LYS A 21 6.39 8.47 -21.15
CA LYS A 21 6.38 7.59 -20.00
C LYS A 21 7.81 7.40 -19.41
N GLY A 22 8.81 7.20 -20.25
CA GLY A 22 10.20 7.09 -19.81
C GLY A 22 10.77 8.41 -19.30
N LYS A 23 10.46 9.53 -19.96
CA LYS A 23 10.90 10.87 -19.54
C LYS A 23 10.25 11.28 -18.21
N SER A 24 8.96 11.01 -18.03
CA SER A 24 8.24 11.32 -16.77
C SER A 24 8.81 10.55 -15.59
N SER A 25 9.12 9.26 -15.74
CA SER A 25 9.70 8.44 -14.68
C SER A 25 11.07 8.95 -14.23
N ASN A 26 11.91 9.37 -15.18
CA ASN A 26 13.23 9.96 -14.87
C ASN A 26 13.09 11.28 -14.12
N LEU A 27 12.17 12.16 -14.54
CA LEU A 27 11.93 13.44 -13.86
C LEU A 27 11.39 13.25 -12.44
N ILE A 28 10.48 12.30 -12.24
CA ILE A 28 9.95 11.95 -10.93
C ILE A 28 11.06 11.39 -10.03
N SER A 29 11.92 10.52 -10.55
CA SER A 29 13.07 9.99 -9.81
C SER A 29 14.01 11.10 -9.36
N ILE A 30 14.38 12.02 -10.26
CA ILE A 30 15.22 13.18 -9.93
C ILE A 30 14.55 14.05 -8.85
N LEU A 31 13.24 14.27 -8.94
CA LEU A 31 12.50 15.05 -7.94
C LEU A 31 12.54 14.35 -6.56
N PHE A 32 12.37 13.04 -6.53
CA PHE A 32 12.43 12.28 -5.27
C PHE A 32 13.85 12.25 -4.68
N ASP A 33 14.89 12.28 -5.52
CA ASP A 33 16.27 12.45 -5.06
C ASP A 33 16.53 13.82 -4.43
N LEU A 34 15.74 14.83 -4.79
CA LEU A 34 15.76 16.16 -4.19
C LEU A 34 14.86 16.29 -2.95
N ALA A 35 14.34 15.19 -2.42
CA ALA A 35 13.39 15.22 -1.29
C ALA A 35 13.92 15.94 -0.03
N SER A 36 15.24 16.02 0.15
CA SER A 36 15.83 16.76 1.29
C SER A 36 15.63 18.28 1.21
N ILE A 37 15.46 18.85 0.02
CA ILE A 37 15.35 20.30 -0.23
C ILE A 37 14.01 20.73 -0.83
N SER A 38 13.21 19.78 -1.33
CA SER A 38 11.94 20.06 -2.04
C SER A 38 10.76 19.32 -1.40
N LYS A 39 10.74 19.25 -0.05
CA LYS A 39 9.71 18.47 0.67
C LYS A 39 8.29 18.94 0.37
N GLU A 40 8.06 20.24 0.42
CA GLU A 40 6.72 20.81 0.25
C GLU A 40 6.22 20.69 -1.19
N GLU A 41 7.10 20.85 -2.15
CA GLU A 41 6.76 20.69 -3.57
C GLU A 41 6.38 19.23 -3.88
N ILE A 42 7.09 18.27 -3.31
CA ILE A 42 6.76 16.85 -3.47
C ILE A 42 5.41 16.53 -2.84
N LYS A 43 5.13 17.01 -1.63
CA LYS A 43 3.83 16.85 -0.98
C LYS A 43 2.70 17.45 -1.82
N GLN A 44 2.90 18.66 -2.35
CA GLN A 44 1.92 19.32 -3.23
C GLN A 44 1.71 18.54 -4.52
N LEU A 45 2.76 18.00 -5.13
CA LEU A 45 2.66 17.20 -6.35
C LEU A 45 1.82 15.93 -6.11
N ILE A 46 2.10 15.20 -5.02
CA ILE A 46 1.35 14.01 -4.65
C ILE A 46 -0.11 14.35 -4.30
N ALA A 47 -0.35 15.44 -3.57
CA ALA A 47 -1.70 15.92 -3.29
C ALA A 47 -2.48 16.24 -4.56
N ARG A 48 -1.86 16.93 -5.53
CA ARG A 48 -2.47 17.19 -6.85
C ARG A 48 -2.76 15.90 -7.61
N ALA A 49 -1.84 14.92 -7.54
CA ALA A 49 -2.05 13.64 -8.19
C ALA A 49 -3.31 12.92 -7.66
N PHE A 50 -3.60 12.99 -6.36
CA PHE A 50 -4.83 12.45 -5.80
C PHE A 50 -6.08 13.24 -6.20
N THR A 51 -6.04 14.57 -6.16
CA THR A 51 -7.15 15.40 -6.61
C THR A 51 -7.51 15.11 -8.07
N LYS A 52 -6.50 14.90 -8.93
CA LYS A 52 -6.73 14.54 -10.34
C LYS A 52 -7.20 13.09 -10.51
N LYS A 53 -6.84 12.18 -9.60
CA LYS A 53 -7.33 10.79 -9.59
C LYS A 53 -8.83 10.70 -9.38
N GLU A 54 -9.44 11.61 -8.63
CA GLU A 54 -10.89 11.66 -8.41
C GLU A 54 -11.66 11.98 -9.70
N ASN A 55 -11.02 12.65 -10.65
CA ASN A 55 -11.58 12.86 -11.99
C ASN A 55 -11.24 11.67 -12.89
N ARG A 56 -12.20 10.75 -13.10
CA ARG A 56 -12.02 9.52 -13.89
C ARG A 56 -11.59 9.75 -15.33
N GLU A 57 -12.06 10.80 -15.97
CA GLU A 57 -11.68 11.13 -17.35
C GLU A 57 -10.22 11.60 -17.41
N PHE A 58 -9.83 12.43 -16.47
CA PHE A 58 -8.47 12.93 -16.38
C PHE A 58 -7.46 11.80 -16.09
N TRP A 59 -7.81 10.85 -15.23
CA TRP A 59 -6.97 9.71 -14.89
C TRP A 59 -6.68 8.78 -16.07
N ARG A 60 -7.63 8.63 -16.98
CA ARG A 60 -7.44 7.85 -18.20
C ARG A 60 -6.52 8.55 -19.20
N LEU A 61 -6.51 9.88 -19.21
CA LEU A 61 -5.81 10.71 -20.20
C LEU A 61 -4.40 11.10 -19.75
N ASN A 62 -4.12 11.14 -18.45
CA ASN A 62 -2.86 11.64 -17.93
C ASN A 62 -2.09 10.61 -17.11
N SER A 63 -1.17 9.91 -17.78
CA SER A 63 -0.31 8.91 -17.14
C SER A 63 0.70 9.50 -16.14
N PHE A 64 0.97 10.80 -16.18
CA PHE A 64 1.95 11.44 -15.32
C PHE A 64 1.60 11.34 -13.84
N TYR A 65 0.42 11.75 -13.43
CA TYR A 65 0.00 11.68 -12.02
C TYR A 65 -0.10 10.25 -11.51
N LYS A 66 -0.49 9.34 -12.39
CA LYS A 66 -0.43 7.91 -12.11
C LYS A 66 1.01 7.50 -11.83
N ASN A 67 1.95 7.84 -12.71
CA ASN A 67 3.37 7.55 -12.53
C ASN A 67 3.95 8.17 -11.25
N VAL A 68 3.49 9.36 -10.83
CA VAL A 68 3.91 9.99 -9.57
C VAL A 68 3.55 9.11 -8.37
N ILE A 69 2.30 8.66 -8.29
CA ILE A 69 1.84 7.79 -7.19
C ILE A 69 2.56 6.44 -7.23
N GLU A 70 2.68 5.83 -8.42
CA GLU A 70 3.36 4.55 -8.60
C GLU A 70 4.83 4.61 -8.21
N SER A 71 5.53 5.64 -8.64
CA SER A 71 6.94 5.86 -8.28
C SER A 71 7.10 6.10 -6.77
N CYS A 72 6.18 6.83 -6.14
CA CYS A 72 6.17 7.03 -4.69
C CYS A 72 6.01 5.70 -3.94
N LEU A 73 5.19 4.79 -4.45
CA LEU A 73 4.88 3.50 -3.85
C LEU A 73 5.74 2.34 -4.39
N SER A 74 6.72 2.62 -5.25
CA SER A 74 7.70 1.66 -5.72
C SER A 74 8.72 1.33 -4.63
N GLY A 75 9.23 0.11 -4.61
CA GLY A 75 10.37 -0.28 -3.77
C GLY A 75 11.73 0.15 -4.33
N ILE A 76 11.77 0.73 -5.53
CA ILE A 76 13.00 1.09 -6.24
C ILE A 76 12.99 2.57 -6.60
N GLY A 77 14.13 3.24 -6.45
CA GLY A 77 14.32 4.61 -6.93
C GLY A 77 13.78 5.72 -6.03
N ASN A 78 13.31 5.41 -4.82
CA ASN A 78 12.74 6.39 -3.89
C ASN A 78 13.36 6.37 -2.49
N GLN A 79 14.57 5.86 -2.35
CA GLN A 79 15.23 5.70 -1.04
C GLN A 79 15.35 7.03 -0.27
N ARG A 80 15.65 8.14 -0.96
CA ARG A 80 15.72 9.45 -0.33
C ARG A 80 14.35 9.96 0.10
N LEU A 81 13.32 9.72 -0.70
CA LEU A 81 11.93 10.01 -0.32
C LEU A 81 11.53 9.24 0.95
N ILE A 82 11.83 7.95 1.01
CA ILE A 82 11.58 7.10 2.19
C ILE A 82 12.27 7.67 3.44
N LYS A 83 13.51 8.11 3.30
CA LYS A 83 14.29 8.68 4.41
C LYS A 83 13.71 10.00 4.92
N GLU A 84 13.33 10.89 4.00
CA GLU A 84 12.99 12.29 4.32
C GLU A 84 11.49 12.49 4.58
N LEU A 85 10.63 11.67 3.99
CA LEU A 85 9.17 11.83 4.00
C LEU A 85 8.44 10.48 4.22
N PRO A 86 8.76 9.72 5.28
CA PRO A 86 8.13 8.41 5.53
C PRO A 86 6.60 8.53 5.69
N ASP A 87 6.11 9.55 6.36
CA ASP A 87 4.67 9.77 6.57
C ASP A 87 3.92 10.02 5.26
N LEU A 88 4.55 10.70 4.30
CA LEU A 88 3.97 10.92 2.98
C LEU A 88 3.78 9.60 2.22
N ILE A 89 4.74 8.68 2.33
CA ILE A 89 4.64 7.34 1.73
C ILE A 89 3.47 6.57 2.35
N ILE A 90 3.34 6.60 3.67
CA ILE A 90 2.26 5.95 4.40
C ILE A 90 0.90 6.52 3.99
N GLU A 91 0.77 7.85 3.98
CA GLU A 91 -0.47 8.52 3.55
C GLU A 91 -0.81 8.18 2.11
N THR A 92 0.19 8.16 1.22
CA THR A 92 0.03 7.80 -0.20
C THR A 92 -0.43 6.36 -0.34
N ALA A 93 0.14 5.43 0.44
CA ALA A 93 -0.23 4.02 0.45
C ALA A 93 -1.69 3.83 0.91
N TRP A 94 -2.07 4.42 2.05
CA TRP A 94 -3.44 4.38 2.53
C TRP A 94 -4.44 4.92 1.52
N LYS A 95 -4.18 6.08 0.93
CA LYS A 95 -5.06 6.71 -0.07
C LYS A 95 -5.14 5.90 -1.37
N SER A 96 -4.04 5.22 -1.75
CA SER A 96 -4.01 4.44 -3.00
C SER A 96 -4.64 3.07 -2.86
N TRP A 97 -4.36 2.37 -1.76
CA TRP A 97 -4.67 0.96 -1.61
C TRP A 97 -5.98 0.68 -0.89
N LYS A 98 -6.38 1.57 0.02
CA LYS A 98 -7.62 1.36 0.76
C LYS A 98 -8.83 1.41 -0.19
N TYR A 99 -9.63 0.33 -0.18
CA TYR A 99 -10.91 0.31 -0.86
C TYR A 99 -11.93 1.16 -0.10
N ILE A 100 -12.58 2.07 -0.80
CA ILE A 100 -13.69 2.86 -0.27
C ILE A 100 -14.92 2.46 -1.08
N PRO A 101 -15.90 1.79 -0.46
CA PRO A 101 -17.16 1.48 -1.15
C PRO A 101 -17.81 2.79 -1.64
N THR A 102 -18.02 2.90 -2.94
CA THR A 102 -18.80 4.01 -3.50
C THR A 102 -20.26 3.79 -3.10
N LYS A 103 -20.92 4.83 -2.60
CA LYS A 103 -22.37 4.77 -2.33
C LYS A 103 -23.09 4.47 -3.65
N GLU A 104 -24.10 3.60 -3.63
CA GLU A 104 -24.90 3.18 -4.80
C GLU A 104 -25.50 4.35 -5.63
N SER A 105 -25.47 5.58 -5.09
CA SER A 105 -26.03 6.76 -5.73
C SER A 105 -25.23 7.30 -6.94
N ASP A 106 -24.00 6.86 -7.13
CA ASP A 106 -23.10 7.41 -8.16
C ASP A 106 -23.21 6.71 -9.53
N TYR A 107 -24.03 5.65 -9.64
CA TYR A 107 -24.27 4.98 -10.91
C TYR A 107 -25.64 5.36 -11.50
N PRO A 108 -25.69 5.76 -12.80
CA PRO A 108 -26.95 5.98 -13.49
C PRO A 108 -27.83 4.72 -13.44
N ASN A 109 -29.13 4.92 -13.34
CA ASN A 109 -30.15 3.85 -13.17
C ASN A 109 -30.08 2.69 -14.19
N GLU A 110 -29.42 2.88 -15.33
CA GLU A 110 -29.26 1.88 -16.39
C GLU A 110 -28.28 0.74 -16.04
N ILE A 111 -27.42 0.93 -15.02
CA ILE A 111 -26.44 -0.08 -14.60
C ILE A 111 -26.93 -0.92 -13.42
N ARG A 112 -28.13 -0.64 -12.90
CA ARG A 112 -28.73 -1.39 -11.76
C ARG A 112 -28.90 -2.89 -11.99
N PHE A 113 -28.88 -3.35 -13.22
CA PHE A 113 -28.93 -4.79 -13.54
C PHE A 113 -27.59 -5.53 -13.37
N ILE A 114 -26.48 -4.79 -13.25
CA ILE A 114 -25.13 -5.37 -13.06
C ILE A 114 -24.68 -5.27 -11.60
N SER A 115 -25.40 -4.56 -10.74
CA SER A 115 -24.99 -4.15 -9.39
C SER A 115 -25.20 -5.18 -8.27
N ARG A 116 -25.42 -6.45 -8.60
CA ARG A 116 -25.11 -7.57 -7.69
C ARG A 116 -23.75 -8.19 -8.05
N GLN A 117 -22.80 -7.36 -8.49
CA GLN A 117 -21.44 -7.82 -8.57
C GLN A 117 -20.96 -8.05 -7.13
N SER A 118 -20.78 -9.31 -6.79
CA SER A 118 -19.94 -9.72 -5.67
C SER A 118 -18.62 -8.95 -5.77
N LEU A 119 -18.13 -8.47 -4.63
CA LEU A 119 -16.79 -7.90 -4.56
C LEU A 119 -15.82 -8.86 -5.24
N SER A 120 -14.88 -8.35 -6.01
CA SER A 120 -13.80 -9.20 -6.51
C SER A 120 -13.01 -9.77 -5.33
N ASP A 121 -12.29 -10.85 -5.55
CA ASP A 121 -11.50 -11.48 -4.49
C ASP A 121 -10.58 -10.49 -3.78
N GLU A 122 -10.03 -9.53 -4.51
CA GLU A 122 -9.15 -8.48 -3.97
C GLU A 122 -9.93 -7.40 -3.21
N GLU A 123 -11.09 -6.99 -3.71
CA GLU A 123 -11.96 -6.04 -3.02
C GLU A 123 -12.52 -6.63 -1.72
N CYS A 124 -12.62 -7.97 -1.62
CA CYS A 124 -12.96 -8.65 -0.38
C CYS A 124 -11.94 -8.40 0.74
N TRP A 125 -10.70 -8.09 0.41
CA TRP A 125 -9.65 -7.71 1.36
C TRP A 125 -9.60 -6.20 1.64
N GLY A 126 -10.53 -5.43 1.10
CA GLY A 126 -10.56 -3.98 1.27
C GLY A 126 -9.46 -3.25 0.52
N ILE A 127 -8.93 -3.85 -0.55
CA ILE A 127 -7.82 -3.31 -1.33
C ILE A 127 -8.30 -2.98 -2.74
N ARG A 128 -7.97 -1.77 -3.20
CA ARG A 128 -8.51 -1.19 -4.44
C ARG A 128 -7.70 -1.50 -5.69
N ASP A 129 -6.39 -1.73 -5.56
CA ASP A 129 -5.47 -1.69 -6.70
C ASP A 129 -4.93 -3.06 -7.07
N ARG A 130 -5.16 -3.45 -8.33
CA ARG A 130 -4.96 -4.82 -8.82
C ARG A 130 -3.68 -5.03 -9.61
N HIS A 131 -3.15 -4.01 -10.26
CA HIS A 131 -2.29 -4.26 -11.42
C HIS A 131 -0.83 -3.86 -11.27
N PHE A 132 -0.48 -3.08 -10.24
CA PHE A 132 0.86 -2.51 -10.10
C PHE A 132 1.87 -3.47 -9.50
N PHE A 133 1.42 -4.34 -8.65
CA PHE A 133 2.28 -5.13 -7.78
C PHE A 133 2.46 -6.57 -8.27
N PHE A 134 1.80 -6.94 -9.35
CA PHE A 134 1.94 -8.27 -9.95
C PHE A 134 3.29 -8.40 -10.71
N PRO A 135 4.03 -9.51 -10.55
CA PRO A 135 3.91 -10.45 -9.44
C PRO A 135 4.33 -9.83 -8.11
N SER A 136 3.78 -10.34 -7.00
CA SER A 136 4.15 -9.91 -5.63
C SER A 136 5.66 -10.00 -5.40
N GLY A 137 6.19 -9.10 -4.58
CA GLY A 137 7.62 -9.13 -4.29
C GLY A 137 8.06 -8.05 -3.32
N ILE A 138 9.15 -8.32 -2.60
CA ILE A 138 9.71 -7.45 -1.55
C ILE A 138 10.07 -6.04 -2.03
N TYR A 139 10.43 -5.89 -3.31
CA TYR A 139 10.78 -4.59 -3.91
C TYR A 139 9.64 -3.97 -4.72
N LYS A 140 8.46 -4.55 -4.67
CA LYS A 140 7.29 -3.98 -5.34
C LYS A 140 6.71 -2.80 -4.58
N THR A 141 6.87 -2.81 -3.25
CA THR A 141 6.44 -1.73 -2.37
C THR A 141 7.64 -1.08 -1.67
N PRO A 142 7.53 0.15 -1.16
CA PRO A 142 8.63 0.83 -0.47
C PRO A 142 8.88 0.27 0.94
N PHE A 143 8.04 -0.65 1.43
CA PHE A 143 7.99 -1.01 2.84
C PHE A 143 9.17 -1.85 3.31
N TYR A 144 9.79 -2.64 2.43
CA TYR A 144 11.04 -3.30 2.79
C TYR A 144 12.14 -2.29 3.12
N ASN A 145 12.31 -1.26 2.30
CA ASN A 145 13.28 -0.19 2.56
C ASN A 145 12.86 0.68 3.76
N LEU A 146 11.56 0.93 3.92
CA LEU A 146 11.03 1.68 5.06
C LEU A 146 11.32 0.97 6.39
N LEU A 147 11.21 -0.37 6.45
CA LEU A 147 11.56 -1.16 7.62
C LEU A 147 13.03 -1.02 8.02
N TRP A 148 13.93 -0.86 7.04
CA TRP A 148 15.36 -0.65 7.33
C TRP A 148 15.69 0.77 7.78
N ILE A 149 15.01 1.78 7.25
CA ILE A 149 15.30 3.18 7.51
C ILE A 149 14.50 3.69 8.73
N HIS A 150 13.23 3.32 8.82
CA HIS A 150 12.28 3.71 9.87
C HIS A 150 11.49 2.49 10.37
N PRO A 151 12.13 1.57 11.12
CA PRO A 151 11.54 0.25 11.44
C PRO A 151 10.20 0.33 12.16
N ILE A 152 10.06 1.24 13.13
CA ILE A 152 8.81 1.39 13.89
C ILE A 152 7.67 1.89 12.99
N VAL A 153 7.96 2.85 12.13
CA VAL A 153 6.98 3.45 11.20
C VAL A 153 6.53 2.42 10.17
N GLY A 154 7.49 1.69 9.57
CA GLY A 154 7.20 0.63 8.61
C GLY A 154 6.42 -0.53 9.21
N LEU A 155 6.83 -0.98 10.41
CA LEU A 155 6.15 -2.07 11.11
C LEU A 155 4.71 -1.69 11.49
N LYS A 156 4.53 -0.49 12.05
CA LYS A 156 3.20 0.01 12.39
C LYS A 156 2.27 0.01 11.18
N PHE A 157 2.71 0.58 10.06
CA PHE A 157 1.89 0.60 8.85
C PHE A 157 1.51 -0.81 8.39
N ILE A 158 2.49 -1.73 8.31
CA ILE A 158 2.25 -3.10 7.83
C ILE A 158 1.18 -3.78 8.69
N ILE A 159 1.33 -3.72 10.02
CA ILE A 159 0.37 -4.34 10.95
C ILE A 159 -1.00 -3.68 10.86
N ASP A 160 -1.07 -2.34 10.86
CA ASP A 160 -2.32 -1.61 10.75
C ASP A 160 -3.04 -1.93 9.43
N PHE A 161 -2.28 -2.06 8.33
CA PHE A 161 -2.85 -2.38 7.01
C PHE A 161 -3.34 -3.84 6.92
N ILE A 162 -2.58 -4.79 7.48
CA ILE A 162 -3.01 -6.19 7.58
C ILE A 162 -4.28 -6.29 8.42
N ASN A 163 -4.30 -5.67 9.60
CA ASN A 163 -5.48 -5.67 10.47
C ASN A 163 -6.70 -5.07 9.77
N TYR A 164 -6.53 -3.95 9.08
CA TYR A 164 -7.58 -3.35 8.26
C TYR A 164 -8.10 -4.35 7.21
N SER A 165 -7.21 -5.01 6.48
CA SER A 165 -7.60 -5.96 5.43
C SER A 165 -8.33 -7.18 6.00
N VAL A 166 -7.85 -7.71 7.13
CA VAL A 166 -8.50 -8.83 7.84
C VAL A 166 -9.89 -8.43 8.33
N GLU A 167 -10.03 -7.28 9.00
CA GLU A 167 -11.32 -6.77 9.47
C GLU A 167 -12.28 -6.52 8.31
N PHE A 168 -11.79 -5.96 7.22
CA PHE A 168 -12.61 -5.76 6.03
C PHE A 168 -13.09 -7.10 5.47
N TYR A 169 -12.19 -8.09 5.30
CA TYR A 169 -12.53 -9.42 4.84
C TYR A 169 -13.57 -10.10 5.75
N VAL A 170 -13.40 -10.01 7.06
CA VAL A 170 -14.33 -10.58 8.05
C VAL A 170 -15.74 -10.00 7.90
N ASN A 171 -15.87 -8.71 7.61
CA ASN A 171 -17.13 -8.00 7.51
C ASN A 171 -17.71 -7.95 6.07
N ALA A 172 -16.90 -8.20 5.05
CA ALA A 172 -17.34 -8.17 3.66
C ALA A 172 -18.26 -9.35 3.32
N THR A 173 -19.18 -9.14 2.40
CA THR A 173 -20.00 -10.20 1.80
C THR A 173 -19.34 -10.66 0.52
N CYS A 174 -18.58 -11.75 0.58
CA CYS A 174 -17.89 -12.36 -0.54
C CYS A 174 -18.54 -13.70 -0.90
N GLU A 175 -18.61 -14.03 -2.18
CA GLU A 175 -19.37 -15.17 -2.69
C GLU A 175 -18.81 -16.53 -2.21
N TYR A 176 -17.49 -16.60 -2.03
CA TYR A 176 -16.78 -17.85 -1.67
C TYR A 176 -16.11 -17.79 -0.29
N LYS A 177 -16.68 -17.00 0.62
CA LYS A 177 -16.13 -16.84 1.95
C LYS A 177 -16.36 -18.06 2.82
N HIS A 178 -15.29 -18.70 3.28
CA HIS A 178 -15.36 -19.79 4.25
C HIS A 178 -15.73 -19.28 5.66
N LYS A 179 -16.10 -20.22 6.53
CA LYS A 179 -16.46 -19.90 7.91
C LYS A 179 -15.24 -19.31 8.65
N ILE A 180 -15.38 -18.09 9.13
CA ILE A 180 -14.38 -17.42 9.95
C ILE A 180 -14.63 -17.78 11.40
N SER A 181 -13.59 -18.22 12.09
CA SER A 181 -13.58 -18.41 13.53
C SER A 181 -13.00 -17.17 14.19
N GLN A 182 -13.62 -16.71 15.26
CA GLN A 182 -13.15 -15.58 16.06
C GLN A 182 -12.91 -16.06 17.48
N ILE A 183 -11.76 -15.68 18.03
CA ILE A 183 -11.44 -15.86 19.46
C ILE A 183 -11.04 -14.51 20.06
N GLU A 184 -11.36 -14.31 21.33
CA GLU A 184 -10.88 -13.16 22.09
C GLU A 184 -9.78 -13.63 23.03
N ILE A 185 -8.65 -12.94 23.01
CA ILE A 185 -7.53 -13.18 23.91
C ILE A 185 -7.39 -11.96 24.82
N GLU A 186 -7.41 -12.19 26.11
CA GLU A 186 -7.08 -11.16 27.10
C GLU A 186 -5.58 -11.09 27.27
N GLN A 187 -5.01 -9.91 27.06
CA GLN A 187 -3.58 -9.66 27.25
C GLN A 187 -3.28 -9.40 28.72
N ASN A 188 -2.00 -9.47 29.10
CA ASN A 188 -1.55 -9.28 30.49
C ASN A 188 -1.88 -7.89 31.08
N ASP A 189 -2.16 -6.91 30.21
CA ASP A 189 -2.56 -5.55 30.60
C ASP A 189 -4.09 -5.38 30.68
N GLY A 190 -4.86 -6.47 30.54
CA GLY A 190 -6.32 -6.49 30.57
C GLY A 190 -6.97 -6.07 29.26
N THR A 191 -6.21 -5.73 28.21
CA THR A 191 -6.77 -5.44 26.89
C THR A 191 -7.21 -6.74 26.21
N LYS A 192 -8.36 -6.68 25.51
CA LYS A 192 -8.88 -7.80 24.74
C LYS A 192 -8.56 -7.60 23.26
N THR A 193 -7.89 -8.57 22.68
CA THR A 193 -7.59 -8.61 21.24
C THR A 193 -8.43 -9.69 20.59
N LYS A 194 -9.07 -9.34 19.48
CA LYS A 194 -9.81 -10.29 18.63
C LYS A 194 -8.84 -10.89 17.64
N LEU A 195 -8.78 -12.20 17.60
CA LEU A 195 -8.05 -12.93 16.56
C LEU A 195 -9.05 -13.63 15.64
N TYR A 196 -8.76 -13.59 14.36
CA TYR A 196 -9.55 -14.22 13.32
C TYR A 196 -8.77 -15.37 12.67
N ALA A 197 -9.45 -16.48 12.42
CA ALA A 197 -8.89 -17.63 11.74
C ALA A 197 -9.84 -18.08 10.63
N ALA A 198 -9.32 -18.18 9.41
CA ALA A 198 -9.99 -18.74 8.24
C ALA A 198 -8.95 -19.36 7.31
N TRP A 199 -9.40 -20.26 6.43
CA TRP A 199 -8.53 -20.85 5.43
C TRP A 199 -7.84 -19.81 4.54
N GLU A 200 -8.58 -18.81 4.12
CA GLU A 200 -8.09 -17.72 3.25
C GLU A 200 -7.02 -16.88 3.93
N LEU A 201 -7.19 -16.59 5.22
CA LEU A 201 -6.17 -15.89 6.01
C LEU A 201 -4.88 -16.70 6.06
N TRP A 202 -5.00 -17.99 6.35
CA TRP A 202 -3.84 -18.89 6.35
C TRP A 202 -3.21 -19.01 4.96
N ALA A 203 -4.02 -19.15 3.92
CA ALA A 203 -3.55 -19.27 2.53
C ALA A 203 -2.84 -18.00 2.06
N ALA A 204 -3.31 -16.82 2.47
CA ALA A 204 -2.66 -15.54 2.21
C ALA A 204 -1.21 -15.51 2.69
N TYR A 205 -0.96 -16.00 3.93
CA TYR A 205 0.39 -16.08 4.48
C TYR A 205 1.29 -17.10 3.76
N ARG A 206 0.73 -18.05 3.06
CA ARG A 206 1.46 -19.11 2.36
C ARG A 206 1.62 -18.87 0.87
N GLY A 207 1.07 -17.79 0.33
CA GLY A 207 1.07 -17.52 -1.11
C GLY A 207 0.32 -18.60 -1.92
N LEU A 208 -0.66 -19.27 -1.30
CA LEU A 208 -1.39 -20.39 -1.89
C LEU A 208 -2.75 -20.01 -2.46
N SER A 209 -3.19 -18.79 -2.28
CA SER A 209 -4.47 -18.33 -2.81
C SER A 209 -4.32 -17.03 -3.59
N VAL A 210 -5.35 -16.66 -4.31
CA VAL A 210 -5.48 -15.38 -4.98
C VAL A 210 -5.65 -14.29 -3.93
N THR A 211 -4.55 -13.95 -3.28
CA THR A 211 -4.48 -12.81 -2.39
C THR A 211 -4.05 -11.60 -3.16
N ASN A 212 -4.29 -10.45 -2.58
CA ASN A 212 -3.89 -9.20 -3.18
C ASN A 212 -2.36 -9.06 -3.16
N ASP A 213 -1.77 -8.76 -4.31
CA ASP A 213 -0.32 -8.60 -4.48
C ASP A 213 0.31 -7.58 -3.53
N VAL A 214 -0.44 -6.55 -3.12
CA VAL A 214 0.00 -5.55 -2.12
C VAL A 214 0.19 -6.23 -0.77
N LEU A 215 -0.79 -6.98 -0.31
CA LEU A 215 -0.76 -7.66 0.99
C LEU A 215 0.38 -8.68 1.05
N GLU A 216 0.52 -9.50 0.00
CA GLU A 216 1.64 -10.44 -0.11
C GLU A 216 2.99 -9.72 -0.11
N SER A 217 3.13 -8.64 -0.87
CA SER A 217 4.37 -7.87 -0.91
C SER A 217 4.74 -7.25 0.44
N LEU A 218 3.76 -6.83 1.23
CA LEU A 218 3.96 -6.33 2.60
C LEU A 218 4.42 -7.45 3.54
N LEU A 219 3.77 -8.61 3.48
CA LEU A 219 4.14 -9.79 4.27
C LEU A 219 5.54 -10.30 3.91
N MET A 220 5.86 -10.41 2.62
CA MET A 220 7.19 -10.78 2.14
C MET A 220 8.27 -9.78 2.59
N SER A 221 7.94 -8.48 2.62
CA SER A 221 8.85 -7.43 3.09
C SER A 221 9.14 -7.58 4.59
N LEU A 222 8.12 -7.85 5.39
CA LEU A 222 8.25 -8.07 6.83
C LEU A 222 9.04 -9.36 7.11
N GLU A 223 8.70 -10.47 6.47
CA GLU A 223 9.40 -11.75 6.62
C GLU A 223 10.88 -11.60 6.27
N LYS A 224 11.19 -11.01 5.14
CA LYS A 224 12.58 -10.79 4.70
C LYS A 224 13.36 -9.93 5.70
N PHE A 225 12.75 -8.84 6.18
CA PHE A 225 13.36 -7.98 7.19
C PHE A 225 13.66 -8.73 8.49
N LEU A 226 12.71 -9.56 8.97
CA LEU A 226 12.89 -10.38 10.18
C LEU A 226 14.02 -11.40 10.00
N LEU A 227 14.03 -12.13 8.87
CA LEU A 227 15.06 -13.12 8.56
C LEU A 227 16.46 -12.50 8.47
N GLU A 228 16.60 -11.34 7.84
CA GLU A 228 17.89 -10.65 7.74
C GLU A 228 18.34 -10.05 9.06
N THR A 229 17.40 -9.53 9.87
CA THR A 229 17.71 -9.06 11.23
C THR A 229 18.19 -10.22 12.10
N ALA A 230 17.56 -11.39 12.02
CA ALA A 230 17.96 -12.58 12.76
C ALA A 230 19.37 -13.08 12.36
N LYS A 231 19.71 -13.00 11.08
CA LYS A 231 21.03 -13.41 10.55
C LYS A 231 22.19 -12.57 11.11
N ARG A 232 21.97 -11.33 11.49
CA ARG A 232 23.01 -10.41 11.97
C ARG A 232 23.63 -10.83 13.30
N LYS A 233 22.93 -11.62 14.12
CA LYS A 233 23.39 -12.21 15.40
C LYS A 233 24.01 -11.22 16.41
N THR A 234 23.71 -9.95 16.32
CA THR A 234 24.16 -8.92 17.26
C THR A 234 23.15 -8.78 18.42
N ASP A 235 23.59 -8.26 19.58
CA ASP A 235 22.67 -8.02 20.69
C ASP A 235 21.60 -7.00 20.33
N VAL A 236 21.94 -5.97 19.55
CA VAL A 236 20.98 -4.99 19.00
C VAL A 236 19.94 -5.68 18.12
N SER A 237 20.35 -6.63 17.26
CA SER A 237 19.39 -7.37 16.43
C SER A 237 18.47 -8.27 17.26
N ARG A 238 18.95 -8.87 18.34
CA ARG A 238 18.12 -9.67 19.26
C ARG A 238 17.08 -8.82 19.97
N GLU A 239 17.46 -7.66 20.48
CA GLU A 239 16.53 -6.74 21.14
C GLU A 239 15.49 -6.17 20.14
N ASN A 240 15.91 -5.82 18.92
CA ASN A 240 15.00 -5.42 17.88
C ASN A 240 13.99 -6.53 17.53
N LEU A 241 14.44 -7.77 17.39
CA LEU A 241 13.53 -8.90 17.16
C LEU A 241 12.53 -9.09 18.29
N LYS A 242 12.99 -9.06 19.56
CA LYS A 242 12.07 -9.13 20.70
C LYS A 242 11.02 -8.02 20.65
N PHE A 243 11.45 -6.78 20.40
CA PHE A 243 10.53 -5.66 20.26
C PHE A 243 9.49 -5.92 19.15
N ILE A 244 9.95 -6.35 17.96
CA ILE A 244 9.07 -6.61 16.82
C ILE A 244 8.06 -7.72 17.14
N PHE A 245 8.52 -8.85 17.71
CA PHE A 245 7.62 -9.94 18.09
C PHE A 245 6.58 -9.50 19.12
N VAL A 246 6.99 -8.78 20.17
CA VAL A 246 6.05 -8.23 21.16
C VAL A 246 5.06 -7.27 20.50
N TYR A 247 5.54 -6.41 19.60
CA TYR A 247 4.68 -5.47 18.89
C TYR A 247 3.65 -6.20 18.01
N VAL A 248 4.09 -7.18 17.22
CA VAL A 248 3.19 -7.99 16.37
C VAL A 248 2.16 -8.72 17.22
N LEU A 249 2.58 -9.44 18.27
CA LEU A 249 1.67 -10.18 19.14
C LEU A 249 0.63 -9.28 19.83
N LYS A 250 1.00 -8.04 20.16
CA LYS A 250 0.07 -7.10 20.81
C LYS A 250 -0.91 -6.43 19.84
N ASN A 251 -0.51 -6.23 18.60
CA ASN A 251 -1.23 -5.37 17.67
C ASN A 251 -1.79 -6.09 16.44
N SER A 252 -1.53 -7.39 16.27
CA SER A 252 -2.08 -8.16 15.16
C SER A 252 -3.44 -8.77 15.54
N ASN A 253 -4.39 -8.74 14.60
CA ASN A 253 -5.72 -9.34 14.73
C ASN A 253 -5.79 -10.77 14.19
N ASN A 254 -4.65 -11.37 13.81
CA ASN A 254 -4.57 -12.73 13.26
C ASN A 254 -3.21 -13.39 13.47
#